data_93709a7c0958c8845093917f330e4d43
#
_entry.id   93709a7c0958c8845093917f330e4d43
#
_cell.length_a   1.000
_cell.length_b   1.000
_cell.length_c   1.000
_cell.angle_alpha   90.00
_cell.angle_beta   90.00
_cell.angle_gamma   90.00
#
_symmetry.space_group_name_H-M   'P 1'
#
loop_
_entity.id
_entity.type
_entity.pdbx_description
1 polymer ?
#
loop_
_entity_poly.entity_id
_entity_poly.type
_entity_poly.pdbx_seq_one_letter_code
_entity_poly.pdbx_strand_id
1 'polypeptide(L)'
;MRPRLVIPVLAAACVSLLSCDRVPSDLRSPGRPSFITDGTLDGNAHPAVVLIIMDIAGKPAFRCSGTVIAPKVVLTAGHCAGEPGEFSGLRIFNEADVQHDPTYPNPGGPNTIEATAWHSHPLFTESAFFLHDVGVVLLSKAVKLSSGQFGTLPAAGQLDALKPSSATVFTAVGYGLQEINPVHIEALRIRMFAEPHLIQINTGFTGSFSLLLSNNASTGGTCFGDSGGPNYLGSSNTIAAVTSFGINGNCAGTGGVFRLDKKDVLDFVGQYLK
;
A
#
# COMPACT_ATOMS: atom_id res chain seq x y z
N MET A 1 72.08 -36.05 -44.56
CA MET A 1 71.99 -34.72 -43.94
C MET A 1 70.59 -34.28 -43.82
N ARG A 2 70.05 -34.23 -42.60
CA ARG A 2 68.66 -33.76 -42.36
C ARG A 2 68.70 -32.38 -41.66
N PRO A 3 68.02 -31.34 -42.13
CA PRO A 3 68.05 -30.06 -41.45
C PRO A 3 67.17 -30.12 -40.22
N ARG A 4 67.68 -29.58 -39.11
CA ARG A 4 66.95 -29.40 -37.86
C ARG A 4 66.12 -28.15 -37.95
N LEU A 5 64.78 -28.36 -37.81
CA LEU A 5 63.82 -27.28 -37.70
C LEU A 5 63.84 -26.68 -36.28
N VAL A 6 64.22 -25.44 -36.14
CA VAL A 6 64.17 -24.69 -34.88
C VAL A 6 62.85 -23.99 -34.83
N ILE A 7 62.00 -24.38 -33.86
CA ILE A 7 60.70 -23.71 -33.58
C ILE A 7 60.93 -22.64 -32.50
N PRO A 8 60.65 -21.35 -32.74
CA PRO A 8 60.71 -20.36 -31.70
C PRO A 8 59.47 -20.51 -30.80
N VAL A 9 59.73 -20.65 -29.49
CA VAL A 9 58.69 -20.61 -28.44
C VAL A 9 58.30 -19.16 -28.24
N LEU A 10 57.08 -18.83 -28.69
CA LEU A 10 56.46 -17.54 -28.39
C LEU A 10 55.92 -17.59 -26.95
N ALA A 11 56.58 -16.87 -26.05
CA ALA A 11 56.07 -16.67 -24.70
C ALA A 11 54.90 -15.70 -24.73
N ALA A 12 53.68 -16.22 -24.63
CA ALA A 12 52.50 -15.41 -24.44
C ALA A 12 52.45 -14.88 -23.00
N ALA A 13 52.74 -13.60 -22.83
CA ALA A 13 52.53 -12.90 -21.56
C ALA A 13 51.02 -12.73 -21.35
N CYS A 14 50.44 -13.54 -20.46
CA CYS A 14 49.10 -13.31 -19.92
C CYS A 14 49.15 -12.08 -19.02
N VAL A 15 48.76 -10.91 -19.53
CA VAL A 15 48.44 -9.76 -18.73
C VAL A 15 47.03 -10.02 -18.14
N SER A 16 47.00 -10.50 -16.91
CA SER A 16 45.79 -10.58 -16.10
C SER A 16 45.34 -9.17 -15.77
N LEU A 17 44.37 -8.66 -16.52
CA LEU A 17 43.58 -7.49 -16.17
C LEU A 17 42.69 -7.87 -14.98
N LEU A 18 43.20 -7.75 -13.76
CA LEU A 18 42.44 -7.67 -12.54
C LEU A 18 41.85 -6.25 -12.48
N SER A 19 40.82 -5.99 -13.31
CA SER A 19 39.90 -4.90 -13.10
C SER A 19 38.91 -5.36 -12.05
N CYS A 20 39.31 -5.25 -10.79
CA CYS A 20 38.32 -5.17 -9.71
C CYS A 20 37.65 -3.80 -9.84
N ASP A 21 36.54 -3.74 -10.53
CA ASP A 21 35.59 -2.64 -10.36
C ASP A 21 35.18 -2.62 -8.89
N ARG A 22 35.90 -1.81 -8.13
CA ARG A 22 35.36 -1.31 -6.87
C ARG A 22 34.19 -0.44 -7.25
N VAL A 23 32.97 -1.00 -7.24
CA VAL A 23 31.75 -0.21 -7.16
C VAL A 23 31.92 0.66 -5.92
N PRO A 24 31.96 1.99 -6.05
CA PRO A 24 32.04 2.84 -4.87
C PRO A 24 30.86 2.53 -4.00
N SER A 25 31.10 2.10 -2.76
CA SER A 25 30.09 1.84 -1.73
C SER A 25 29.35 3.12 -1.28
N ASP A 26 29.61 4.24 -1.92
CA ASP A 26 29.11 5.56 -1.53
C ASP A 26 28.04 6.14 -2.45
N LEU A 27 27.37 5.32 -3.30
CA LEU A 27 26.18 5.76 -4.04
C LEU A 27 24.87 5.57 -3.26
N ARG A 28 24.93 5.24 -1.99
CA ARG A 28 23.82 5.48 -1.09
C ARG A 28 23.84 6.96 -0.75
N SER A 29 22.93 7.74 -1.36
CA SER A 29 22.61 9.05 -0.85
C SER A 29 22.29 8.91 0.64
N PRO A 30 23.02 9.57 1.55
CA PRO A 30 22.68 9.53 2.96
C PRO A 30 21.34 10.25 3.13
N GLY A 31 20.28 9.54 3.48
CA GLY A 31 19.10 10.15 4.04
C GLY A 31 17.75 9.97 3.38
N ARG A 32 17.50 8.94 2.56
CA ARG A 32 16.14 8.47 2.32
C ARG A 32 16.02 7.02 2.77
N PRO A 33 15.40 6.74 3.92
CA PRO A 33 14.89 5.40 4.18
C PRO A 33 13.84 5.09 3.11
N SER A 34 13.98 3.96 2.43
CA SER A 34 13.03 3.47 1.43
C SER A 34 11.85 2.84 2.17
N PHE A 35 10.64 3.44 2.10
CA PHE A 35 9.50 3.02 2.90
C PHE A 35 8.18 3.27 2.16
N ILE A 36 7.17 2.46 2.32
CA ILE A 36 6.24 2.01 1.29
C ILE A 36 7.12 1.77 0.09
N THR A 37 7.31 0.69 -0.51
CA THR A 37 8.44 0.51 -1.43
C THR A 37 8.92 1.86 -2.04
N ASP A 38 10.07 2.37 -1.57
CA ASP A 38 10.60 3.71 -1.92
C ASP A 38 9.77 4.95 -1.52
N GLY A 39 8.95 4.86 -0.46
CA GLY A 39 8.14 5.98 0.06
C GLY A 39 8.86 6.85 1.09
N THR A 40 8.10 7.71 1.75
CA THR A 40 8.55 8.68 2.76
C THR A 40 7.79 8.50 4.08
N LEU A 41 8.46 8.75 5.22
CA LEU A 41 7.80 8.79 6.52
C LEU A 41 6.67 9.82 6.51
N ASP A 42 5.45 9.38 6.87
CA ASP A 42 4.28 10.25 6.90
C ASP A 42 4.32 11.23 8.08
N GLY A 43 4.95 10.83 9.17
CA GLY A 43 4.86 11.57 10.42
C GLY A 43 3.39 11.74 10.82
N ASN A 44 2.90 12.97 10.79
CA ASN A 44 1.48 13.27 11.08
C ASN A 44 0.79 14.05 9.94
N ALA A 45 1.24 13.85 8.69
CA ALA A 45 0.64 14.50 7.53
C ALA A 45 -0.77 13.96 7.22
N HIS A 46 -0.98 12.64 7.41
CA HIS A 46 -2.27 11.98 7.13
C HIS A 46 -2.82 11.26 8.37
N PRO A 47 -3.22 12.00 9.44
CA PRO A 47 -3.61 11.40 10.72
C PRO A 47 -4.91 10.58 10.65
N ALA A 48 -5.68 10.69 9.58
CA ALA A 48 -6.86 9.86 9.33
C ALA A 48 -6.52 8.42 8.91
N VAL A 49 -5.28 8.16 8.47
CA VAL A 49 -4.89 6.82 8.05
C VAL A 49 -4.47 5.98 9.24
N VAL A 50 -5.05 4.79 9.36
CA VAL A 50 -4.93 3.89 10.52
C VAL A 50 -4.45 2.51 10.09
N LEU A 51 -3.73 1.83 10.98
CA LEU A 51 -3.44 0.41 10.85
C LEU A 51 -4.64 -0.40 11.35
N ILE A 52 -5.05 -1.44 10.61
CA ILE A 52 -6.10 -2.38 11.00
C ILE A 52 -5.44 -3.73 11.29
N ILE A 53 -5.81 -4.35 12.41
CA ILE A 53 -5.48 -5.74 12.74
C ILE A 53 -6.76 -6.57 12.71
N MET A 54 -6.69 -7.71 12.01
CA MET A 54 -7.77 -8.67 11.91
C MET A 54 -7.41 -9.95 12.68
N ASP A 55 -8.34 -10.44 13.48
CA ASP A 55 -8.18 -11.65 14.28
C ASP A 55 -8.86 -12.85 13.63
N ILE A 56 -8.20 -14.01 13.67
CA ILE A 56 -8.80 -15.32 13.43
C ILE A 56 -8.72 -16.12 14.72
N ALA A 57 -9.87 -16.68 15.15
CA ALA A 57 -9.99 -17.44 16.40
C ALA A 57 -9.43 -16.67 17.62
N GLY A 58 -9.66 -15.36 17.67
CA GLY A 58 -9.23 -14.48 18.77
C GLY A 58 -7.73 -14.16 18.79
N LYS A 59 -6.99 -14.43 17.72
CA LYS A 59 -5.56 -14.13 17.62
C LYS A 59 -5.28 -13.23 16.42
N PRO A 60 -4.39 -12.24 16.55
CA PRO A 60 -3.93 -11.42 15.43
C PRO A 60 -3.41 -12.28 14.27
N ALA A 61 -3.99 -12.16 13.10
CA ALA A 61 -3.65 -12.96 11.93
C ALA A 61 -3.17 -12.11 10.74
N PHE A 62 -3.89 -11.02 10.46
CA PHE A 62 -3.58 -10.16 9.31
C PHE A 62 -3.55 -8.69 9.69
N ARG A 63 -2.98 -7.89 8.79
CA ARG A 63 -2.98 -6.43 8.90
C ARG A 63 -3.35 -5.78 7.57
N CYS A 64 -4.06 -4.69 7.67
CA CYS A 64 -4.43 -3.78 6.59
C CYS A 64 -4.21 -2.33 7.01
N SER A 65 -4.43 -1.43 6.09
CA SER A 65 -4.57 0.00 6.32
C SER A 65 -6.01 0.44 6.09
N GLY A 66 -6.39 1.61 6.58
CA GLY A 66 -7.71 2.18 6.34
C GLY A 66 -7.71 3.68 6.59
N THR A 67 -8.82 4.34 6.26
CA THR A 67 -8.96 5.80 6.44
C THR A 67 -10.20 6.12 7.26
N VAL A 68 -10.04 6.90 8.31
CA VAL A 68 -11.16 7.44 9.09
C VAL A 68 -11.91 8.47 8.23
N ILE A 69 -13.16 8.18 7.88
CA ILE A 69 -14.04 9.05 7.05
C ILE A 69 -15.16 9.69 7.85
N ALA A 70 -15.40 9.20 9.08
CA ALA A 70 -16.25 9.82 10.09
C ALA A 70 -15.76 9.39 11.48
N PRO A 71 -16.14 10.03 12.58
CA PRO A 71 -15.57 9.78 13.90
C PRO A 71 -15.50 8.31 14.33
N LYS A 72 -16.41 7.47 13.85
CA LYS A 72 -16.47 6.04 14.17
C LYS A 72 -16.48 5.14 12.93
N VAL A 73 -16.15 5.67 11.76
CA VAL A 73 -16.21 4.92 10.49
C VAL A 73 -14.84 4.96 9.82
N VAL A 74 -14.28 3.78 9.58
CA VAL A 74 -13.05 3.59 8.81
C VAL A 74 -13.42 2.93 7.49
N LEU A 75 -12.98 3.54 6.39
CA LEU A 75 -13.02 2.98 5.05
C LEU A 75 -11.79 2.10 4.84
N THR A 76 -11.96 0.94 4.24
CA THR A 76 -10.87 0.00 3.90
C THR A 76 -11.25 -0.82 2.65
N ALA A 77 -10.44 -1.81 2.31
CA ALA A 77 -10.76 -2.77 1.25
C ALA A 77 -11.78 -3.83 1.73
N GLY A 78 -12.49 -4.44 0.80
CA GLY A 78 -13.43 -5.52 1.06
C GLY A 78 -12.74 -6.73 1.68
N HIS A 79 -11.60 -7.14 1.11
CA HIS A 79 -10.80 -8.24 1.66
C HIS A 79 -10.19 -7.96 3.06
N CYS A 80 -10.12 -6.70 3.49
CA CYS A 80 -9.73 -6.33 4.85
C CYS A 80 -10.89 -6.40 5.86
N ALA A 81 -12.13 -6.28 5.39
CA ALA A 81 -13.32 -6.53 6.18
C ALA A 81 -13.73 -8.01 6.16
N GLY A 82 -13.33 -8.74 5.10
CA GLY A 82 -13.56 -10.17 4.94
C GLY A 82 -15.01 -10.54 4.58
N GLU A 83 -15.24 -11.81 4.34
CA GLU A 83 -16.57 -12.36 4.23
C GLU A 83 -17.25 -12.49 5.61
N PRO A 84 -18.57 -12.53 5.69
CA PRO A 84 -19.26 -12.64 6.99
C PRO A 84 -18.81 -13.86 7.80
N GLY A 85 -18.24 -13.60 9.00
CA GLY A 85 -17.78 -14.64 9.91
C GLY A 85 -16.30 -15.07 9.72
N GLU A 86 -15.59 -14.50 8.76
CA GLU A 86 -14.17 -14.80 8.52
C GLU A 86 -13.30 -14.33 9.67
N PHE A 87 -13.47 -13.08 10.12
CA PHE A 87 -12.70 -12.54 11.25
C PHE A 87 -13.50 -12.59 12.54
N SER A 88 -12.82 -12.96 13.62
CA SER A 88 -13.39 -13.00 14.97
C SER A 88 -13.29 -11.67 15.72
N GLY A 89 -12.51 -10.71 15.22
CA GLY A 89 -12.33 -9.36 15.77
C GLY A 89 -11.50 -8.48 14.86
N LEU A 90 -11.79 -7.18 14.91
CA LEU A 90 -10.99 -6.13 14.28
C LEU A 90 -10.69 -5.02 15.27
N ARG A 91 -9.55 -4.37 15.11
CA ARG A 91 -9.17 -3.14 15.82
C ARG A 91 -8.28 -2.27 14.98
N ILE A 92 -8.25 -1.00 15.31
CA ILE A 92 -7.35 -0.04 14.68
C ILE A 92 -6.29 0.46 15.67
N PHE A 93 -5.14 0.87 15.11
CA PHE A 93 -4.14 1.70 15.76
C PHE A 93 -4.07 3.02 14.99
N ASN A 94 -4.19 4.15 15.69
CA ASN A 94 -4.35 5.46 15.06
C ASN A 94 -3.12 6.38 15.18
N GLU A 95 -1.99 5.83 15.58
CA GLU A 95 -0.71 6.55 15.66
C GLU A 95 0.15 6.34 14.41
N ALA A 96 1.06 7.28 14.15
CA ALA A 96 1.95 7.18 12.99
C ALA A 96 3.00 6.07 13.15
N ASP A 97 3.45 5.82 14.36
CA ASP A 97 4.44 4.80 14.71
C ASP A 97 3.83 3.76 15.65
N VAL A 98 3.21 2.74 15.06
CA VAL A 98 2.64 1.60 15.78
C VAL A 98 3.72 0.59 16.18
N GLN A 99 4.91 0.67 15.58
CA GLN A 99 6.04 -0.22 15.89
C GLN A 99 6.42 -0.17 17.38
N HIS A 100 6.27 1.00 18.00
CA HIS A 100 6.63 1.23 19.39
C HIS A 100 5.43 1.25 20.34
N ASP A 101 4.19 0.96 19.87
CA ASP A 101 3.04 0.79 20.76
C ASP A 101 3.24 -0.47 21.62
N PRO A 102 3.25 -0.36 22.98
CA PRO A 102 3.54 -1.48 23.87
C PRO A 102 2.46 -2.57 23.85
N THR A 103 1.29 -2.30 23.29
CA THR A 103 0.18 -3.24 23.22
C THR A 103 0.08 -3.94 21.87
N TYR A 104 0.71 -3.40 20.83
CA TYR A 104 0.66 -4.00 19.48
C TYR A 104 1.13 -5.48 19.49
N PRO A 105 0.45 -6.38 18.81
CA PRO A 105 -0.78 -6.22 18.01
C PRO A 105 -2.09 -6.43 18.82
N ASN A 106 -2.04 -6.45 20.14
CA ASN A 106 -3.16 -6.76 21.01
C ASN A 106 -4.05 -5.53 21.30
N PRO A 107 -5.31 -5.72 21.74
CA PRO A 107 -6.20 -4.64 22.14
C PRO A 107 -5.79 -4.01 23.49
N GLY A 108 -6.40 -2.87 23.83
CA GLY A 108 -6.32 -2.27 25.18
C GLY A 108 -5.31 -1.16 25.34
N GLY A 109 -4.57 -0.79 24.30
CA GLY A 109 -3.65 0.34 24.32
C GLY A 109 -4.35 1.70 24.24
N PRO A 110 -3.63 2.80 24.54
CA PRO A 110 -4.19 4.14 24.52
C PRO A 110 -4.62 4.59 23.12
N ASN A 111 -3.95 4.08 22.09
CA ASN A 111 -4.18 4.42 20.68
C ASN A 111 -4.92 3.32 19.92
N THR A 112 -5.37 2.28 20.64
CA THR A 112 -6.12 1.15 20.07
C THR A 112 -7.62 1.39 20.23
N ILE A 113 -8.39 1.17 19.14
CA ILE A 113 -9.85 1.21 19.18
C ILE A 113 -10.38 -0.06 18.54
N GLU A 114 -11.20 -0.79 19.30
CA GLU A 114 -11.83 -2.01 18.82
C GLU A 114 -13.02 -1.68 17.89
N ALA A 115 -13.22 -2.51 16.89
CA ALA A 115 -14.40 -2.47 16.04
C ALA A 115 -15.61 -3.10 16.75
N THR A 116 -16.79 -2.56 16.48
CA THR A 116 -18.07 -3.14 16.89
C THR A 116 -18.74 -3.92 15.76
N ALA A 117 -18.40 -3.57 14.51
CA ALA A 117 -18.84 -4.27 13.31
C ALA A 117 -17.92 -3.92 12.14
N TRP A 118 -17.91 -4.77 11.12
CA TRP A 118 -17.22 -4.54 9.86
C TRP A 118 -17.98 -5.22 8.73
N HIS A 119 -17.97 -4.60 7.56
CA HIS A 119 -18.77 -5.02 6.43
C HIS A 119 -17.98 -4.82 5.14
N SER A 120 -17.82 -5.87 4.35
CA SER A 120 -17.43 -5.77 2.95
C SER A 120 -18.66 -5.41 2.09
N HIS A 121 -18.40 -4.88 0.89
CA HIS A 121 -19.47 -4.62 -0.07
C HIS A 121 -20.27 -5.92 -0.33
N PRO A 122 -21.63 -5.89 -0.41
CA PRO A 122 -22.44 -7.11 -0.56
C PRO A 122 -22.12 -7.99 -1.77
N LEU A 123 -21.49 -7.42 -2.78
CA LEU A 123 -21.05 -8.13 -3.99
C LEU A 123 -19.55 -8.51 -3.95
N PHE A 124 -18.86 -8.22 -2.86
CA PHE A 124 -17.49 -8.67 -2.65
C PHE A 124 -17.43 -10.19 -2.49
N THR A 125 -16.44 -10.83 -3.09
CA THR A 125 -16.12 -12.25 -2.89
C THR A 125 -14.61 -12.46 -2.97
N GLU A 126 -14.06 -13.35 -2.15
CA GLU A 126 -12.64 -13.71 -2.17
C GLU A 126 -12.18 -14.23 -3.55
N SER A 127 -13.04 -14.96 -4.26
CA SER A 127 -12.72 -15.53 -5.58
C SER A 127 -12.57 -14.47 -6.68
N ALA A 128 -13.14 -13.28 -6.50
CA ALA A 128 -13.05 -12.14 -7.39
C ALA A 128 -12.75 -10.86 -6.60
N PHE A 129 -11.79 -10.94 -5.68
CA PHE A 129 -11.49 -9.92 -4.68
C PHE A 129 -11.21 -8.53 -5.27
N PHE A 130 -10.75 -8.43 -6.50
CA PHE A 130 -10.55 -7.16 -7.21
C PHE A 130 -11.86 -6.49 -7.70
N LEU A 131 -13.00 -7.16 -7.55
CA LEU A 131 -14.33 -6.61 -7.81
C LEU A 131 -15.01 -6.26 -6.49
N HIS A 132 -15.57 -5.05 -6.40
CA HIS A 132 -16.24 -4.54 -5.20
C HIS A 132 -15.37 -4.58 -3.92
N ASP A 133 -14.07 -4.43 -4.08
CA ASP A 133 -13.08 -4.51 -3.00
C ASP A 133 -13.10 -3.26 -2.12
N VAL A 134 -14.22 -3.04 -1.47
CA VAL A 134 -14.43 -1.95 -0.51
C VAL A 134 -15.13 -2.46 0.74
N GLY A 135 -14.70 -1.96 1.90
CA GLY A 135 -15.25 -2.33 3.20
C GLY A 135 -15.29 -1.14 4.16
N VAL A 136 -16.07 -1.28 5.20
CA VAL A 136 -16.17 -0.33 6.30
C VAL A 136 -15.99 -1.03 7.64
N VAL A 137 -15.33 -0.35 8.58
CA VAL A 137 -15.16 -0.80 9.96
C VAL A 137 -15.81 0.24 10.89
N LEU A 138 -16.72 -0.21 11.74
CA LEU A 138 -17.43 0.62 12.71
C LEU A 138 -16.73 0.49 14.07
N LEU A 139 -16.34 1.62 14.65
CA LEU A 139 -15.52 1.68 15.86
C LEU A 139 -16.36 1.84 17.14
N SER A 140 -15.91 1.23 18.23
CA SER A 140 -16.50 1.38 19.57
C SER A 140 -16.38 2.80 20.11
N LYS A 141 -15.30 3.51 19.76
CA LYS A 141 -15.00 4.89 20.18
C LYS A 141 -14.66 5.77 18.98
N ALA A 142 -14.92 7.07 19.10
CA ALA A 142 -14.54 8.04 18.07
C ALA A 142 -13.02 8.24 18.01
N VAL A 143 -12.48 8.23 16.79
CA VAL A 143 -11.13 8.75 16.53
C VAL A 143 -11.18 10.27 16.62
N LYS A 144 -10.27 10.85 17.40
CA LYS A 144 -10.20 12.30 17.61
C LYS A 144 -9.32 12.94 16.53
N LEU A 145 -9.95 13.45 15.50
CA LEU A 145 -9.31 14.25 14.44
C LEU A 145 -9.91 15.64 14.42
N SER A 146 -9.13 16.62 14.00
CA SER A 146 -9.63 17.98 13.75
C SER A 146 -10.57 17.97 12.53
N SER A 147 -11.49 18.92 12.48
CA SER A 147 -12.35 19.13 11.31
C SER A 147 -11.48 19.33 10.04
N GLY A 148 -11.84 18.63 8.96
CA GLY A 148 -11.09 18.65 7.71
C GLY A 148 -9.94 17.65 7.59
N GLN A 149 -9.63 16.90 8.64
CA GLN A 149 -8.62 15.82 8.59
C GLN A 149 -9.19 14.46 8.19
N PHE A 150 -10.52 14.28 8.24
CA PHE A 150 -11.16 13.06 7.75
C PHE A 150 -10.97 12.90 6.24
N GLY A 151 -10.82 11.66 5.80
CA GLY A 151 -10.90 11.36 4.38
C GLY A 151 -12.29 11.65 3.80
N THR A 152 -12.35 12.11 2.57
CA THR A 152 -13.61 12.44 1.88
C THR A 152 -13.82 11.51 0.69
N LEU A 153 -15.08 11.15 0.42
CA LEU A 153 -15.41 10.35 -0.77
C LEU A 153 -15.41 11.23 -2.03
N PRO A 154 -15.06 10.65 -3.19
CA PRO A 154 -15.15 11.36 -4.46
C PRO A 154 -16.60 11.55 -4.89
N ALA A 155 -16.86 12.46 -5.83
CA ALA A 155 -18.14 12.51 -6.53
C ALA A 155 -18.28 11.30 -7.48
N ALA A 156 -19.52 10.91 -7.76
CA ALA A 156 -19.78 9.81 -8.70
C ALA A 156 -19.20 10.12 -10.09
N GLY A 157 -18.42 9.19 -10.64
CA GLY A 157 -17.75 9.31 -11.93
C GLY A 157 -16.59 10.32 -11.97
N GLN A 158 -16.14 10.83 -10.83
CA GLN A 158 -15.09 11.87 -10.76
C GLN A 158 -13.79 11.45 -11.45
N LEU A 159 -13.46 10.16 -11.41
CA LEU A 159 -12.22 9.65 -11.98
C LEU A 159 -12.30 9.34 -13.47
N ASP A 160 -13.49 9.32 -14.08
CA ASP A 160 -13.65 8.94 -15.50
C ASP A 160 -12.94 9.88 -16.48
N ALA A 161 -12.73 11.14 -16.08
CA ALA A 161 -12.02 12.14 -16.89
C ALA A 161 -10.49 12.06 -16.79
N LEU A 162 -9.95 11.29 -15.84
CA LEU A 162 -8.51 11.18 -15.65
C LEU A 162 -7.84 10.52 -16.85
N LYS A 163 -6.61 10.92 -17.12
CA LYS A 163 -5.78 10.36 -18.20
C LYS A 163 -4.50 9.78 -17.60
N PRO A 164 -4.07 8.58 -18.03
CA PRO A 164 -2.76 8.04 -17.70
C PRO A 164 -1.66 9.02 -18.04
N SER A 165 -0.88 9.40 -17.05
CA SER A 165 0.20 10.40 -17.19
C SER A 165 1.04 10.42 -15.91
N SER A 166 2.33 10.74 -16.02
CA SER A 166 3.18 11.07 -14.88
C SER A 166 2.75 12.32 -14.11
N ALA A 167 1.91 13.17 -14.72
CA ALA A 167 1.32 14.34 -14.05
C ALA A 167 0.01 14.02 -13.29
N THR A 168 -0.59 12.84 -13.52
CA THR A 168 -1.79 12.40 -12.79
C THR A 168 -1.35 11.64 -11.55
N VAL A 169 -1.01 12.38 -10.50
CA VAL A 169 -0.41 11.88 -9.25
C VAL A 169 -1.48 11.58 -8.21
N PHE A 170 -1.24 10.53 -7.43
CA PHE A 170 -1.99 10.15 -6.22
C PHE A 170 -1.06 10.19 -5.01
N THR A 171 -1.62 10.34 -3.82
CA THR A 171 -0.88 10.14 -2.57
C THR A 171 -1.39 8.86 -1.93
N ALA A 172 -0.57 7.81 -2.01
CA ALA A 172 -0.83 6.52 -1.36
C ALA A 172 -0.28 6.53 0.06
N VAL A 173 -1.08 6.13 1.05
CA VAL A 173 -0.66 6.14 2.47
C VAL A 173 -1.02 4.82 3.14
N GLY A 174 -0.10 4.27 3.96
CA GLY A 174 -0.39 3.04 4.68
C GLY A 174 0.72 2.58 5.62
N TYR A 175 0.58 1.33 6.08
CA TYR A 175 1.47 0.66 7.04
C TYR A 175 2.02 -0.67 6.48
N GLY A 176 2.10 -0.78 5.17
CA GLY A 176 2.56 -1.97 4.48
C GLY A 176 4.06 -2.22 4.57
N LEU A 177 4.53 -3.23 3.84
CA LEU A 177 5.94 -3.55 3.71
C LEU A 177 6.69 -2.43 3.01
N GLN A 178 7.85 -2.11 3.55
CA GLN A 178 8.72 -1.07 3.02
C GLN A 178 9.69 -1.64 1.98
N GLU A 179 10.17 -2.84 2.19
CA GLU A 179 11.02 -3.53 1.25
C GLU A 179 10.66 -5.01 1.19
N ILE A 180 10.65 -5.58 -0.01
CA ILE A 180 10.50 -7.00 -0.24
C ILE A 180 11.41 -7.41 -1.41
N ASN A 181 12.45 -8.16 -1.08
CA ASN A 181 13.33 -8.79 -2.05
C ASN A 181 13.73 -10.19 -1.54
N PRO A 182 14.35 -11.04 -2.36
CA PRO A 182 14.62 -12.43 -2.00
C PRO A 182 15.45 -12.64 -0.73
N VAL A 183 16.18 -11.62 -0.27
CA VAL A 183 17.12 -11.74 0.85
C VAL A 183 16.80 -10.80 2.01
N HIS A 184 15.82 -9.88 1.83
CA HIS A 184 15.45 -8.90 2.85
C HIS A 184 13.97 -8.53 2.76
N ILE A 185 13.31 -8.47 3.91
CA ILE A 185 11.94 -7.94 4.05
C ILE A 185 11.98 -6.92 5.18
N GLU A 186 11.61 -5.68 4.87
CA GLU A 186 11.38 -4.66 5.88
C GLU A 186 9.89 -4.44 6.09
N ALA A 187 9.45 -4.53 7.33
CA ALA A 187 8.04 -4.60 7.71
C ALA A 187 7.74 -3.78 8.97
N LEU A 188 8.25 -2.56 9.05
CA LEU A 188 7.95 -1.64 10.15
C LEU A 188 6.44 -1.30 10.14
N ARG A 189 5.87 -1.04 11.32
CA ARG A 189 4.47 -0.62 11.47
C ARG A 189 4.45 0.89 11.68
N ILE A 190 5.02 1.59 10.71
CA ILE A 190 5.12 3.06 10.69
C ILE A 190 4.36 3.55 9.46
N ARG A 191 3.54 4.58 9.64
CA ARG A 191 2.78 5.16 8.54
C ARG A 191 3.71 5.87 7.55
N MET A 192 3.55 5.51 6.29
CA MET A 192 4.34 6.01 5.19
C MET A 192 3.44 6.55 4.08
N PHE A 193 3.99 7.36 3.18
CA PHE A 193 3.31 7.75 1.95
C PHE A 193 4.23 7.66 0.74
N ALA A 194 3.62 7.51 -0.43
CA ALA A 194 4.25 7.56 -1.75
C ALA A 194 3.39 8.37 -2.72
N GLU A 195 3.99 8.80 -3.82
CA GLU A 195 3.32 9.62 -4.83
C GLU A 195 3.27 8.91 -6.19
N PRO A 196 2.57 7.77 -6.30
CA PRO A 196 2.43 7.06 -7.56
C PRO A 196 1.59 7.86 -8.55
N HIS A 197 1.84 7.64 -9.86
CA HIS A 197 1.04 8.23 -10.92
C HIS A 197 0.19 7.19 -11.65
N LEU A 198 -0.85 7.67 -12.35
CA LEU A 198 -1.80 6.84 -13.07
C LEU A 198 -1.17 6.18 -14.29
N ILE A 199 -1.20 4.84 -14.33
CA ILE A 199 -0.74 4.03 -15.46
C ILE A 199 -1.92 3.61 -16.35
N GLN A 200 -3.05 3.19 -15.74
CA GLN A 200 -4.20 2.69 -16.48
C GLN A 200 -5.52 2.97 -15.78
N ILE A 201 -6.55 3.27 -16.54
CA ILE A 201 -7.94 3.48 -16.10
C ILE A 201 -8.90 3.18 -17.26
N ASN A 202 -10.09 2.66 -16.95
CA ASN A 202 -11.21 2.44 -17.87
C ASN A 202 -10.88 1.60 -19.10
N THR A 203 -9.88 0.73 -19.04
CA THR A 203 -9.47 -0.09 -20.18
C THR A 203 -8.74 -1.35 -19.74
N GLY A 204 -8.68 -2.33 -20.61
CA GLY A 204 -7.89 -3.55 -20.40
C GLY A 204 -8.15 -4.24 -19.07
N PHE A 205 -7.09 -4.46 -18.33
CA PHE A 205 -7.11 -5.19 -17.06
C PHE A 205 -7.89 -4.48 -15.94
N THR A 206 -7.95 -3.14 -15.96
CA THR A 206 -8.63 -2.39 -14.89
C THR A 206 -10.15 -2.42 -14.99
N GLY A 207 -10.71 -2.72 -16.17
CA GLY A 207 -12.13 -2.53 -16.39
C GLY A 207 -12.56 -1.11 -16.01
N SER A 208 -13.79 -0.96 -15.50
CA SER A 208 -14.33 0.32 -15.04
C SER A 208 -14.21 0.52 -13.51
N PHE A 209 -13.61 -0.42 -12.78
CA PHE A 209 -13.66 -0.47 -11.31
C PHE A 209 -12.29 -0.36 -10.63
N SER A 210 -11.18 -0.46 -11.36
CA SER A 210 -9.84 -0.33 -10.79
C SER A 210 -8.98 0.68 -11.53
N LEU A 211 -7.88 1.08 -10.91
CA LEU A 211 -6.78 1.83 -11.51
C LEU A 211 -5.50 1.00 -11.36
N LEU A 212 -4.54 1.18 -12.27
CA LEU A 212 -3.16 0.81 -12.04
C LEU A 212 -2.34 2.07 -11.79
N LEU A 213 -1.62 2.07 -10.70
CA LEU A 213 -0.69 3.13 -10.29
C LEU A 213 0.76 2.63 -10.40
N SER A 214 1.70 3.52 -10.63
CA SER A 214 3.13 3.19 -10.65
C SER A 214 3.60 2.69 -9.29
N ASN A 215 4.59 1.78 -9.30
CA ASN A 215 5.27 1.32 -8.11
C ASN A 215 6.74 1.04 -8.47
N ASN A 216 7.59 2.01 -8.25
CA ASN A 216 9.01 1.94 -8.61
C ASN A 216 9.84 2.90 -7.75
N ALA A 217 11.16 2.80 -7.84
CA ALA A 217 12.11 3.58 -7.04
C ALA A 217 11.98 5.12 -7.17
N SER A 218 11.31 5.63 -8.20
CA SER A 218 11.13 7.08 -8.39
C SER A 218 9.83 7.62 -7.81
N THR A 219 8.80 6.77 -7.70
CA THR A 219 7.46 7.19 -7.24
C THR A 219 7.08 6.55 -5.92
N GLY A 220 7.78 5.48 -5.53
CA GLY A 220 7.29 4.57 -4.53
C GLY A 220 6.01 3.87 -4.98
N GLY A 221 5.36 3.18 -4.05
CA GLY A 221 4.08 2.53 -4.29
C GLY A 221 3.66 1.62 -3.15
N THR A 222 2.50 0.99 -3.26
CA THR A 222 1.90 0.18 -2.20
C THR A 222 2.38 -1.26 -2.22
N CYS A 223 2.41 -1.91 -1.04
CA CYS A 223 2.81 -3.29 -0.86
C CYS A 223 1.89 -4.01 0.15
N PHE A 224 2.23 -5.24 0.54
CA PHE A 224 1.45 -6.03 1.50
C PHE A 224 1.31 -5.32 2.85
N GLY A 225 0.08 -5.12 3.30
CA GLY A 225 -0.29 -4.38 4.49
C GLY A 225 -0.76 -2.93 4.23
N ASP A 226 -0.54 -2.39 3.01
CA ASP A 226 -1.17 -1.15 2.57
C ASP A 226 -2.60 -1.36 2.07
N SER A 227 -3.03 -2.61 1.91
CA SER A 227 -4.40 -3.02 1.56
C SER A 227 -5.43 -2.20 2.31
N GLY A 228 -6.41 -1.63 1.61
CA GLY A 228 -7.45 -0.77 2.18
C GLY A 228 -7.00 0.66 2.53
N GLY A 229 -5.70 0.95 2.49
CA GLY A 229 -5.17 2.31 2.64
C GLY A 229 -5.60 3.20 1.48
N PRO A 230 -5.68 4.53 1.71
CA PRO A 230 -6.15 5.47 0.71
C PRO A 230 -5.12 5.69 -0.39
N ASN A 231 -5.64 5.96 -1.58
CA ASN A 231 -4.95 6.63 -2.66
C ASN A 231 -5.69 7.95 -2.89
N TYR A 232 -5.22 9.02 -2.27
CA TYR A 232 -5.82 10.34 -2.39
C TYR A 232 -5.56 10.93 -3.78
N LEU A 233 -6.50 11.73 -4.27
CA LEU A 233 -6.36 12.43 -5.55
C LEU A 233 -5.44 13.65 -5.38
N GLY A 234 -4.22 13.55 -5.88
CA GLY A 234 -3.17 14.53 -5.66
C GLY A 234 -2.90 14.74 -4.17
N SER A 235 -2.82 15.99 -3.74
CA SER A 235 -2.62 16.41 -2.34
C SER A 235 -3.94 16.70 -1.59
N SER A 236 -5.10 16.29 -2.14
CA SER A 236 -6.40 16.50 -1.50
C SER A 236 -6.70 15.41 -0.47
N ASN A 237 -7.74 15.62 0.36
CA ASN A 237 -8.29 14.58 1.25
C ASN A 237 -9.31 13.66 0.55
N THR A 238 -9.47 13.77 -0.78
CA THR A 238 -10.40 12.93 -1.53
C THR A 238 -9.78 11.58 -1.78
N ILE A 239 -10.35 10.54 -1.21
CA ILE A 239 -9.92 9.14 -1.39
C ILE A 239 -10.43 8.67 -2.75
N ALA A 240 -9.60 8.74 -3.78
CA ALA A 240 -9.96 8.30 -5.12
C ALA A 240 -10.18 6.78 -5.19
N ALA A 241 -9.34 6.04 -4.48
CA ALA A 241 -9.34 4.58 -4.48
C ALA A 241 -8.74 4.03 -3.17
N VAL A 242 -9.00 2.76 -2.89
CA VAL A 242 -8.32 1.99 -1.84
C VAL A 242 -7.34 1.00 -2.45
N THR A 243 -6.22 0.77 -1.79
CA THR A 243 -5.23 -0.23 -2.19
C THR A 243 -5.85 -1.62 -2.16
N SER A 244 -5.76 -2.37 -3.26
CA SER A 244 -6.49 -3.62 -3.47
C SER A 244 -5.57 -4.80 -3.79
N PHE A 245 -4.73 -4.72 -4.82
CA PHE A 245 -3.94 -5.86 -5.25
C PHE A 245 -2.57 -5.46 -5.81
N GLY A 246 -1.61 -6.40 -5.71
CA GLY A 246 -0.34 -6.32 -6.42
C GLY A 246 -0.36 -7.21 -7.66
N ILE A 247 0.39 -6.84 -8.70
CA ILE A 247 0.53 -7.66 -9.92
C ILE A 247 1.60 -8.74 -9.72
N ASN A 248 2.50 -8.56 -8.77
CA ASN A 248 3.55 -9.52 -8.45
C ASN A 248 3.86 -9.55 -6.95
N GLY A 249 4.60 -10.58 -6.52
CA GLY A 249 4.91 -10.82 -5.13
C GLY A 249 6.01 -9.93 -4.53
N ASN A 250 6.67 -9.09 -5.33
CA ASN A 250 7.70 -8.15 -4.86
C ASN A 250 7.26 -6.69 -4.88
N CYS A 251 5.99 -6.43 -5.13
CA CYS A 251 5.34 -5.11 -5.18
C CYS A 251 5.94 -4.13 -6.21
N ALA A 252 6.76 -4.59 -7.17
CA ALA A 252 7.41 -3.72 -8.15
C ALA A 252 6.55 -3.50 -9.41
N GLY A 253 6.75 -2.35 -10.06
CA GLY A 253 6.18 -2.00 -11.35
C GLY A 253 4.84 -1.27 -11.25
N THR A 254 3.78 -1.96 -10.82
CA THR A 254 2.44 -1.37 -10.69
C THR A 254 1.67 -1.95 -9.51
N GLY A 255 0.89 -1.11 -8.84
CA GLY A 255 -0.10 -1.48 -7.83
C GLY A 255 -1.52 -1.30 -8.34
N GLY A 256 -2.42 -2.21 -7.97
CA GLY A 256 -3.84 -2.13 -8.28
C GLY A 256 -4.63 -1.51 -7.15
N VAL A 257 -5.50 -0.54 -7.48
CA VAL A 257 -6.35 0.13 -6.50
C VAL A 257 -7.80 0.11 -6.96
N PHE A 258 -8.73 -0.11 -6.03
CA PHE A 258 -10.17 -0.18 -6.31
C PHE A 258 -10.80 1.21 -6.21
N ARG A 259 -11.51 1.65 -7.25
CA ARG A 259 -12.12 2.98 -7.38
C ARG A 259 -13.30 3.17 -6.43
N LEU A 260 -13.37 4.33 -5.81
CA LEU A 260 -14.47 4.68 -4.90
C LEU A 260 -15.57 5.54 -5.54
N ASP A 261 -15.35 6.08 -6.73
CA ASP A 261 -16.29 6.97 -7.40
C ASP A 261 -17.43 6.25 -8.16
N LYS A 262 -17.59 4.95 -7.94
CA LYS A 262 -18.72 4.20 -8.48
C LYS A 262 -19.95 4.36 -7.61
N LYS A 263 -21.12 4.49 -8.26
CA LYS A 263 -22.38 4.81 -7.54
C LYS A 263 -22.73 3.74 -6.50
N ASP A 264 -22.61 2.48 -6.82
CA ASP A 264 -22.86 1.36 -5.91
C ASP A 264 -21.94 1.38 -4.70
N VAL A 265 -20.66 1.72 -4.89
CA VAL A 265 -19.66 1.90 -3.83
C VAL A 265 -20.02 3.07 -2.92
N LEU A 266 -20.36 4.22 -3.51
CA LEU A 266 -20.77 5.41 -2.76
C LEU A 266 -22.08 5.16 -1.98
N ASP A 267 -23.03 4.45 -2.58
CA ASP A 267 -24.29 4.07 -1.94
C ASP A 267 -24.03 3.11 -0.75
N PHE A 268 -23.12 2.15 -0.92
CA PHE A 268 -22.72 1.23 0.16
C PHE A 268 -22.08 1.99 1.33
N VAL A 269 -21.03 2.77 1.07
CA VAL A 269 -20.32 3.51 2.13
C VAL A 269 -21.22 4.54 2.79
N GLY A 270 -22.07 5.22 2.01
CA GLY A 270 -23.00 6.25 2.48
C GLY A 270 -24.02 5.77 3.52
N GLN A 271 -24.30 4.48 3.60
CA GLN A 271 -25.19 3.90 4.61
C GLN A 271 -24.64 4.06 6.04
N TYR A 272 -23.32 4.12 6.18
CA TYR A 272 -22.61 4.18 7.46
C TYR A 272 -22.22 5.60 7.88
N LEU A 273 -22.52 6.62 7.06
CA LEU A 273 -22.18 8.03 7.32
C LEU A 273 -23.38 8.85 7.86
N LYS A 274 -24.44 8.20 8.25
CA LYS A 274 -25.67 8.84 8.77
C LYS A 274 -25.62 9.09 10.27
#